data_9464a544dd829dd99ee1ec9061280104
#
_entry.id   9464a544dd829dd99ee1ec9061280104
#
_cell.length_a   1.000
_cell.length_b   1.000
_cell.length_c   1.000
_cell.angle_alpha   90.00
_cell.angle_beta   90.00
_cell.angle_gamma   90.00
#
_symmetry.space_group_name_H-M   'P 1'
#
loop_
_entity.id
_entity.type
_entity.pdbx_description
1 polymer ?
#
loop_
_entity_poly.entity_id
_entity_poly.type
_entity_poly.pdbx_seq_one_letter_code
_entity_poly.pdbx_strand_id
1 'polypeptide(L)'
;MYDGGMSRTPSGPESANGSSASRPPLSPAGRGDADALRQDIVTIGQRLYAKGLIAAGDGNISARLDDEAHGSRPDTAPGWLVTASGAHKGFLVADDVLEVDRAGRPRGPRGGRLPSSEWSLHEACYSERPDCGAVVHAHPPTTIALSLAGVSLEDPVLSEAALVLGSVPVAPYVTPTTAAVGETLRPFVRRANAVILAHHGALCLGRTLEEAWRRMETLEHTALVIWRARTLGTVPVLPAAEVARLRALAERLGP
;
A
#
# COMPACT_ATOMS: atom_id res chain seq x y z
N MET A 1 3.18 5.13 74.97
CA MET A 1 4.34 5.55 74.15
C MET A 1 4.42 4.66 72.92
N TYR A 2 3.93 5.13 71.81
CA TYR A 2 4.07 4.43 70.54
C TYR A 2 4.79 5.37 69.56
N ASP A 3 5.95 4.94 69.14
CA ASP A 3 6.85 5.65 68.26
C ASP A 3 6.42 5.49 66.81
N GLY A 4 6.23 6.61 66.10
CA GLY A 4 5.73 6.65 64.73
C GLY A 4 6.87 6.55 63.72
N GLY A 5 7.05 5.39 63.14
CA GLY A 5 7.96 5.18 62.00
C GLY A 5 7.39 5.73 60.70
N MET A 6 8.02 6.78 60.13
CA MET A 6 7.75 7.29 58.78
C MET A 6 8.22 6.29 57.74
N SER A 7 7.28 5.70 56.98
CA SER A 7 7.58 4.91 55.80
C SER A 7 7.86 5.83 54.60
N ARG A 8 9.05 5.74 54.04
CA ARG A 8 9.42 6.35 52.76
C ARG A 8 8.75 5.56 51.62
N THR A 9 7.95 6.21 50.82
CA THR A 9 7.47 5.70 49.56
C THR A 9 8.61 5.66 48.53
N PRO A 10 8.78 4.56 47.78
CA PRO A 10 9.74 4.54 46.67
C PRO A 10 9.20 5.36 45.50
N SER A 11 10.06 6.26 44.99
CA SER A 11 9.85 6.98 43.73
C SER A 11 9.73 5.99 42.58
N GLY A 12 8.60 6.03 41.84
CA GLY A 12 8.39 5.26 40.63
C GLY A 12 9.35 5.70 39.52
N PRO A 13 9.58 4.82 38.52
CA PRO A 13 10.49 5.14 37.45
C PRO A 13 9.93 6.28 36.57
N GLU A 14 10.78 7.27 36.33
CA GLU A 14 10.55 8.32 35.34
C GLU A 14 10.22 7.68 33.99
N SER A 15 9.04 8.03 33.45
CA SER A 15 8.65 7.69 32.07
C SER A 15 9.63 8.37 31.13
N ALA A 16 10.49 7.59 30.49
CA ALA A 16 11.32 8.03 29.39
C ALA A 16 10.39 8.53 28.27
N ASN A 17 10.34 9.83 28.12
CA ASN A 17 9.67 10.52 27.01
C ASN A 17 10.39 10.12 25.73
N GLY A 18 9.86 9.10 25.04
CA GLY A 18 10.34 8.68 23.73
C GLY A 18 10.19 9.85 22.77
N SER A 19 11.31 10.45 22.39
CA SER A 19 11.43 11.40 21.31
C SER A 19 10.67 10.83 20.08
N SER A 20 9.55 11.42 19.73
CA SER A 20 8.89 11.19 18.45
C SER A 20 9.78 11.82 17.38
N ALA A 21 10.78 11.08 16.90
CA ALA A 21 11.50 11.44 15.71
C ALA A 21 10.45 11.53 14.59
N SER A 22 10.18 12.74 14.11
CA SER A 22 9.31 12.99 12.97
C SER A 22 9.86 12.19 11.80
N ARG A 23 9.07 11.20 11.33
CA ARG A 23 9.43 10.39 10.17
C ARG A 23 9.67 11.30 8.97
N PRO A 24 10.75 11.11 8.21
CA PRO A 24 10.99 11.94 7.03
C PRO A 24 9.80 11.85 6.07
N PRO A 25 9.39 12.96 5.46
CA PRO A 25 8.42 12.94 4.38
C PRO A 25 8.95 12.10 3.23
N LEU A 26 8.05 11.46 2.47
CA LEU A 26 8.43 10.83 1.19
C LEU A 26 8.83 11.92 0.19
N SER A 27 9.67 11.56 -0.76
CA SER A 27 10.05 12.46 -1.85
C SER A 27 8.81 13.00 -2.57
N PRO A 28 8.68 14.31 -2.78
CA PRO A 28 7.52 14.90 -3.44
C PRO A 28 7.38 14.50 -4.91
N ALA A 29 8.44 13.92 -5.49
CA ALA A 29 8.46 13.47 -6.87
C ALA A 29 7.98 12.02 -6.97
N GLY A 30 6.91 11.81 -7.70
CA GLY A 30 6.41 10.47 -8.06
C GLY A 30 7.32 9.72 -9.02
N ARG A 31 8.41 10.33 -9.44
CA ARG A 31 9.37 9.86 -10.43
C ARG A 31 10.67 10.58 -10.14
N GLY A 32 11.44 10.08 -9.22
CA GLY A 32 12.67 10.71 -8.77
C GLY A 32 13.90 9.87 -9.07
N ASP A 33 15.01 10.34 -8.57
CA ASP A 33 16.25 9.60 -8.48
C ASP A 33 15.96 8.17 -7.95
N ALA A 34 16.48 7.15 -8.62
CA ALA A 34 16.27 5.75 -8.29
C ALA A 34 16.62 5.43 -6.84
N ASP A 35 17.61 6.10 -6.27
CA ASP A 35 18.01 5.88 -4.87
C ASP A 35 17.02 6.52 -3.89
N ALA A 36 16.47 7.69 -4.19
CA ALA A 36 15.40 8.29 -3.40
C ALA A 36 14.14 7.41 -3.41
N LEU A 37 13.73 6.91 -4.57
CA LEU A 37 12.59 5.99 -4.67
C LEU A 37 12.83 4.67 -3.94
N ARG A 38 14.06 4.15 -3.91
CA ARG A 38 14.40 2.97 -3.09
C ARG A 38 14.16 3.24 -1.60
N GLN A 39 14.61 4.40 -1.11
CA GLN A 39 14.39 4.77 0.29
C GLN A 39 12.90 4.98 0.61
N ASP A 40 12.14 5.53 -0.31
CA ASP A 40 10.69 5.68 -0.16
C ASP A 40 10.00 4.32 -0.10
N ILE A 41 10.37 3.35 -0.94
CA ILE A 41 9.87 1.97 -0.89
C ILE A 41 10.20 1.31 0.45
N VAL A 42 11.44 1.48 0.95
CA VAL A 42 11.85 1.01 2.27
C VAL A 42 10.97 1.62 3.36
N THR A 43 10.77 2.92 3.31
CA THR A 43 9.95 3.66 4.29
C THR A 43 8.50 3.16 4.28
N ILE A 44 7.91 2.95 3.10
CA ILE A 44 6.54 2.42 2.99
C ILE A 44 6.46 0.99 3.50
N GLY A 45 7.41 0.12 3.20
CA GLY A 45 7.46 -1.23 3.74
C GLY A 45 7.44 -1.25 5.25
N GLN A 46 8.26 -0.41 5.88
CA GLN A 46 8.30 -0.26 7.34
C GLN A 46 6.97 0.28 7.91
N ARG A 47 6.32 1.24 7.21
CA ARG A 47 5.01 1.76 7.61
C ARG A 47 3.92 0.70 7.52
N LEU A 48 3.89 -0.09 6.44
CA LEU A 48 2.95 -1.21 6.27
C LEU A 48 3.06 -2.20 7.42
N TYR A 49 4.30 -2.60 7.76
CA TYR A 49 4.56 -3.53 8.85
C TYR A 49 4.16 -2.92 10.21
N ALA A 50 4.58 -1.69 10.48
CA ALA A 50 4.27 -1.01 11.75
C ALA A 50 2.77 -0.80 11.99
N LYS A 51 1.97 -0.72 10.90
CA LYS A 51 0.50 -0.62 10.98
C LYS A 51 -0.20 -1.98 10.96
N GLY A 52 0.54 -3.09 10.89
CA GLY A 52 -0.03 -4.44 10.83
C GLY A 52 -0.77 -4.74 9.52
N LEU A 53 -0.43 -4.04 8.43
CA LEU A 53 -1.02 -4.27 7.11
C LEU A 53 -0.35 -5.39 6.34
N ILE A 54 0.77 -5.89 6.84
CA ILE A 54 1.51 -7.05 6.32
C ILE A 54 2.15 -7.83 7.46
N ALA A 55 2.37 -9.11 7.24
CA ALA A 55 3.12 -9.98 8.12
C ALA A 55 4.38 -10.51 7.42
N ALA A 56 5.46 -10.68 8.16
CA ALA A 56 6.70 -11.31 7.67
C ALA A 56 7.16 -10.83 6.28
N GLY A 57 7.25 -11.73 5.31
CA GLY A 57 7.66 -11.48 3.92
C GLY A 57 6.52 -11.12 2.97
N ASP A 58 5.28 -11.06 3.46
CA ASP A 58 4.10 -10.83 2.65
C ASP A 58 4.07 -9.43 2.00
N GLY A 59 3.24 -9.29 0.97
CA GLY A 59 3.08 -8.04 0.24
C GLY A 59 4.31 -7.64 -0.57
N ASN A 60 4.15 -6.64 -1.40
CA ASN A 60 5.22 -6.10 -2.24
C ASN A 60 4.89 -4.68 -2.70
N ILE A 61 5.93 -3.93 -3.02
CA ILE A 61 5.84 -2.52 -3.38
C ILE A 61 6.66 -2.31 -4.64
N SER A 62 6.12 -1.54 -5.58
CA SER A 62 6.89 -1.13 -6.76
C SER A 62 6.65 0.33 -7.14
N ALA A 63 7.60 0.90 -7.87
CA ALA A 63 7.51 2.22 -8.46
C ALA A 63 8.12 2.24 -9.86
N ARG A 64 7.53 3.04 -10.76
CA ARG A 64 8.07 3.29 -12.09
C ARG A 64 9.24 4.26 -12.00
N LEU A 65 10.31 3.96 -12.71
CA LEU A 65 11.42 4.89 -12.92
C LEU A 65 11.12 5.80 -14.11
N ASP A 66 11.56 7.07 -14.04
CA ASP A 66 11.49 7.98 -15.18
C ASP A 66 12.56 7.66 -16.22
N ASP A 67 12.19 7.78 -17.48
CA ASP A 67 13.13 7.62 -18.60
C ASP A 67 14.25 8.68 -18.57
N GLU A 68 13.98 9.88 -18.02
CA GLU A 68 14.94 10.97 -17.92
C GLU A 68 16.03 10.74 -16.83
N ALA A 69 15.71 10.00 -15.76
CA ALA A 69 16.66 9.71 -14.69
C ALA A 69 17.80 8.77 -15.14
N HIS A 70 17.65 8.10 -16.26
CA HIS A 70 18.64 7.13 -16.77
C HIS A 70 19.59 7.71 -17.84
N GLY A 71 19.58 9.05 -18.07
CA GLY A 71 20.47 9.73 -19.02
C GLY A 71 20.49 9.00 -20.35
N SER A 72 19.79 9.53 -21.33
CA SER A 72 19.74 9.17 -22.76
C SER A 72 20.55 7.93 -23.20
N ARG A 73 20.25 6.76 -22.66
CA ARG A 73 20.73 5.50 -23.21
C ARG A 73 19.70 5.01 -24.21
N PRO A 74 20.00 4.91 -25.49
CA PRO A 74 19.05 4.52 -26.54
C PRO A 74 18.44 3.13 -26.37
N ASP A 75 19.01 2.30 -25.49
CA ASP A 75 18.64 0.90 -25.28
C ASP A 75 17.81 0.62 -24.01
N THR A 76 17.37 1.64 -23.27
CA THR A 76 16.69 1.42 -22.00
C THR A 76 15.19 1.68 -22.12
N ALA A 77 14.42 0.63 -22.40
CA ALA A 77 13.00 0.61 -22.08
C ALA A 77 12.77 1.00 -20.60
N PRO A 78 11.63 1.65 -20.25
CA PRO A 78 11.34 2.08 -18.89
C PRO A 78 11.60 0.96 -17.88
N GLY A 79 12.15 1.34 -16.72
CA GLY A 79 12.44 0.45 -15.61
C GLY A 79 11.45 0.59 -14.48
N TRP A 80 11.46 -0.35 -13.57
CA TRP A 80 10.68 -0.31 -12.34
C TRP A 80 11.55 -0.75 -11.17
N LEU A 81 11.29 -0.18 -10.02
CA LEU A 81 11.78 -0.69 -8.75
C LEU A 81 10.73 -1.61 -8.13
N VAL A 82 11.14 -2.72 -7.56
CA VAL A 82 10.25 -3.67 -6.86
C VAL A 82 10.98 -4.33 -5.70
N THR A 83 10.27 -4.58 -4.61
CA THR A 83 10.81 -5.31 -3.46
C THR A 83 11.18 -6.75 -3.83
N ALA A 84 12.29 -7.24 -3.28
CA ALA A 84 12.75 -8.60 -3.47
C ALA A 84 11.78 -9.64 -2.88
N SER A 85 11.72 -10.80 -3.51
CA SER A 85 10.96 -11.95 -3.03
C SER A 85 11.46 -12.38 -1.65
N GLY A 86 10.52 -12.62 -0.73
CA GLY A 86 10.81 -13.04 0.65
C GLY A 86 11.42 -11.98 1.55
N ALA A 87 11.70 -10.76 1.06
CA ALA A 87 12.21 -9.68 1.90
C ALA A 87 11.18 -9.25 2.93
N HIS A 88 11.59 -9.18 4.20
CA HIS A 88 10.73 -8.77 5.31
C HIS A 88 10.49 -7.27 5.28
N LYS A 89 9.24 -6.84 5.04
CA LYS A 89 8.92 -5.43 4.76
C LYS A 89 9.20 -4.48 5.92
N GLY A 90 9.15 -4.96 7.15
CA GLY A 90 9.50 -4.16 8.34
C GLY A 90 10.99 -3.90 8.51
N PHE A 91 11.84 -4.66 7.82
CA PHE A 91 13.30 -4.59 7.91
C PHE A 91 13.97 -4.39 6.53
N LEU A 92 13.23 -3.87 5.56
CA LEU A 92 13.78 -3.57 4.23
C LEU A 92 14.98 -2.63 4.34
N VAL A 93 15.96 -2.92 3.50
CA VAL A 93 17.06 -2.01 3.16
C VAL A 93 17.06 -1.72 1.67
N ALA A 94 17.78 -0.69 1.22
CA ALA A 94 17.81 -0.28 -0.19
C ALA A 94 18.17 -1.43 -1.15
N ASP A 95 19.03 -2.35 -0.70
CA ASP A 95 19.44 -3.52 -1.48
C ASP A 95 18.35 -4.58 -1.67
N ASP A 96 17.26 -4.51 -0.90
CA ASP A 96 16.08 -5.35 -1.08
C ASP A 96 15.12 -4.79 -2.14
N VAL A 97 15.44 -3.65 -2.75
CA VAL A 97 14.65 -3.02 -3.79
C VAL A 97 15.40 -3.14 -5.11
N LEU A 98 14.91 -4.03 -5.97
CA LEU A 98 15.54 -4.39 -7.23
C LEU A 98 14.99 -3.57 -8.38
N GLU A 99 15.87 -3.22 -9.33
CA GLU A 99 15.43 -2.71 -10.61
C GLU A 99 15.09 -3.87 -11.55
N VAL A 100 13.96 -3.74 -12.26
CA VAL A 100 13.48 -4.74 -13.23
C VAL A 100 13.05 -4.09 -14.54
N ASP A 101 13.07 -4.89 -15.61
CA ASP A 101 12.41 -4.54 -16.87
C ASP A 101 10.90 -4.85 -16.81
N ARG A 102 10.17 -4.56 -17.89
CA ARG A 102 8.73 -4.81 -17.98
C ARG A 102 8.35 -6.27 -17.76
N ALA A 103 9.20 -7.19 -18.12
CA ALA A 103 8.99 -8.62 -17.91
C ALA A 103 9.34 -9.08 -16.48
N GLY A 104 9.73 -8.16 -15.59
CA GLY A 104 10.15 -8.47 -14.22
C GLY A 104 11.56 -9.06 -14.12
N ARG A 105 12.36 -9.00 -15.18
CA ARG A 105 13.72 -9.50 -15.15
C ARG A 105 14.65 -8.48 -14.48
N PRO A 106 15.48 -8.90 -13.51
CA PRO A 106 16.36 -7.98 -12.80
C PRO A 106 17.32 -7.28 -13.76
N ARG A 107 17.59 -6.00 -13.49
CA ARG A 107 18.63 -5.20 -14.13
C ARG A 107 19.81 -5.00 -13.17
N GLY A 108 21.00 -5.35 -13.60
CA GLY A 108 22.24 -5.20 -12.84
C GLY A 108 22.48 -6.26 -11.75
N PRO A 109 23.67 -6.24 -11.13
CA PRO A 109 24.06 -7.20 -10.11
C PRO A 109 23.39 -6.88 -8.77
N ARG A 110 22.58 -7.80 -8.25
CA ARG A 110 21.90 -7.68 -6.95
C ARG A 110 22.04 -8.92 -6.08
N GLY A 111 23.23 -9.50 -6.02
CA GLY A 111 23.57 -10.56 -5.06
C GLY A 111 22.69 -11.81 -5.10
N GLY A 112 22.17 -12.18 -6.28
CA GLY A 112 21.32 -13.37 -6.44
C GLY A 112 19.88 -13.23 -5.94
N ARG A 113 19.45 -12.06 -5.45
CA ARG A 113 18.05 -11.81 -5.07
C ARG A 113 17.16 -11.79 -6.29
N LEU A 114 15.95 -12.31 -6.14
CA LEU A 114 14.91 -12.32 -7.17
C LEU A 114 13.85 -11.26 -6.86
N PRO A 115 13.26 -10.61 -7.87
CA PRO A 115 12.10 -9.74 -7.70
C PRO A 115 10.93 -10.51 -7.09
N SER A 116 9.95 -9.77 -6.54
CA SER A 116 8.71 -10.37 -6.04
C SER A 116 8.13 -11.36 -7.04
N SER A 117 7.77 -12.56 -6.58
CA SER A 117 7.10 -13.59 -7.38
C SER A 117 5.71 -13.15 -7.87
N GLU A 118 5.19 -12.04 -7.34
CA GLU A 118 3.90 -11.45 -7.73
C GLU A 118 4.06 -10.25 -8.68
N TRP A 119 5.18 -10.15 -9.41
CA TRP A 119 5.39 -9.09 -10.38
C TRP A 119 4.25 -8.95 -11.38
N SER A 120 3.57 -10.04 -11.75
CA SER A 120 2.42 -10.02 -12.66
C SER A 120 1.27 -9.10 -12.20
N LEU A 121 1.07 -8.94 -10.88
CA LEU A 121 0.12 -7.98 -10.32
C LEU A 121 0.48 -6.54 -10.69
N HIS A 122 1.76 -6.20 -10.49
CA HIS A 122 2.29 -4.86 -10.76
C HIS A 122 2.32 -4.57 -12.26
N GLU A 123 2.77 -5.53 -13.05
CA GLU A 123 2.80 -5.41 -14.51
C GLU A 123 1.41 -5.13 -15.09
N ALA A 124 0.37 -5.84 -14.61
CA ALA A 124 -1.00 -5.60 -15.02
C ALA A 124 -1.43 -4.14 -14.74
N CYS A 125 -1.08 -3.60 -13.57
CA CYS A 125 -1.38 -2.21 -13.24
C CYS A 125 -0.70 -1.22 -14.18
N TYR A 126 0.61 -1.37 -14.39
CA TYR A 126 1.38 -0.49 -15.25
C TYR A 126 1.00 -0.58 -16.74
N SER A 127 0.55 -1.75 -17.18
CA SER A 127 0.09 -1.96 -18.55
C SER A 127 -1.26 -1.33 -18.82
N GLU A 128 -2.20 -1.47 -17.88
CA GLU A 128 -3.57 -0.98 -18.06
C GLU A 128 -3.73 0.51 -17.70
N ARG A 129 -2.81 1.05 -16.89
CA ARG A 129 -2.87 2.41 -16.35
C ARG A 129 -1.56 3.15 -16.62
N PRO A 130 -1.46 3.88 -17.74
CA PRO A 130 -0.28 4.70 -18.06
C PRO A 130 0.02 5.76 -16.99
N ASP A 131 -1.01 6.23 -16.27
CA ASP A 131 -0.91 7.18 -15.17
C ASP A 131 -0.42 6.54 -13.85
N CYS A 132 -0.37 5.20 -13.78
CA CYS A 132 0.14 4.50 -12.61
C CYS A 132 1.67 4.64 -12.51
N GLY A 133 2.14 5.31 -11.44
CA GLY A 133 3.56 5.44 -11.12
C GLY A 133 4.00 4.51 -10.00
N ALA A 134 3.08 4.00 -9.17
CA ALA A 134 3.41 3.11 -8.07
C ALA A 134 2.27 2.15 -7.70
N VAL A 135 2.64 1.01 -7.14
CA VAL A 135 1.72 -0.03 -6.69
C VAL A 135 2.14 -0.53 -5.32
N VAL A 136 1.17 -0.60 -4.41
CA VAL A 136 1.32 -1.20 -3.07
C VAL A 136 0.37 -2.39 -2.98
N HIS A 137 0.93 -3.58 -2.82
CA HIS A 137 0.19 -4.79 -2.47
C HIS A 137 0.49 -5.15 -1.01
N ALA A 138 -0.59 -5.36 -0.24
CA ALA A 138 -0.52 -5.68 1.19
C ALA A 138 -1.65 -6.62 1.59
N HIS A 139 -1.60 -7.11 2.83
CA HIS A 139 -2.60 -8.03 3.40
C HIS A 139 -3.33 -7.36 4.58
N PRO A 140 -4.11 -6.28 4.32
CA PRO A 140 -4.80 -5.52 5.37
C PRO A 140 -5.87 -6.39 6.06
N PRO A 141 -5.74 -6.66 7.38
CA PRO A 141 -6.50 -7.75 8.02
C PRO A 141 -8.00 -7.49 8.07
N THR A 142 -8.43 -6.24 8.34
CA THR A 142 -9.87 -5.94 8.42
C THR A 142 -10.52 -5.96 7.03
N THR A 143 -9.81 -5.46 6.02
CA THR A 143 -10.25 -5.51 4.61
C THR A 143 -10.45 -6.95 4.15
N ILE A 144 -9.47 -7.82 4.44
CA ILE A 144 -9.56 -9.26 4.12
C ILE A 144 -10.73 -9.90 4.86
N ALA A 145 -10.86 -9.63 6.16
CA ALA A 145 -11.94 -10.21 6.98
C ALA A 145 -13.33 -9.83 6.46
N LEU A 146 -13.54 -8.56 6.07
CA LEU A 146 -14.79 -8.11 5.47
C LEU A 146 -15.05 -8.79 4.13
N SER A 147 -14.04 -8.92 3.28
CA SER A 147 -14.14 -9.62 1.99
C SER A 147 -14.52 -11.09 2.18
N LEU A 148 -13.88 -11.79 3.12
CA LEU A 148 -14.22 -13.18 3.47
C LEU A 148 -15.65 -13.32 4.00
N ALA A 149 -16.15 -12.31 4.70
CA ALA A 149 -17.53 -12.26 5.21
C ALA A 149 -18.55 -11.81 4.13
N GLY A 150 -18.13 -11.60 2.88
CA GLY A 150 -19.00 -11.17 1.78
C GLY A 150 -19.46 -9.72 1.88
N VAL A 151 -18.74 -8.89 2.64
CA VAL A 151 -19.03 -7.45 2.77
C VAL A 151 -18.39 -6.68 1.63
N SER A 152 -19.20 -6.08 0.76
CA SER A 152 -18.73 -5.23 -0.32
C SER A 152 -18.21 -3.88 0.21
N LEU A 153 -17.14 -3.38 -0.42
CA LEU A 153 -16.60 -2.03 -0.29
C LEU A 153 -16.74 -1.22 -1.60
N GLU A 154 -17.57 -1.69 -2.54
CA GLU A 154 -17.78 -1.01 -3.82
C GLU A 154 -18.57 0.29 -3.64
N ASP A 155 -19.53 0.29 -2.73
CA ASP A 155 -20.34 1.47 -2.42
C ASP A 155 -19.78 2.19 -1.20
N PRO A 156 -19.30 3.42 -1.33
CA PRO A 156 -18.68 4.14 -0.21
C PRO A 156 -19.67 4.46 0.90
N VAL A 157 -19.23 4.25 2.13
CA VAL A 157 -19.97 4.62 3.35
C VAL A 157 -19.38 5.86 4.03
N LEU A 158 -18.16 6.25 3.65
CA LEU A 158 -17.43 7.42 4.17
C LEU A 158 -17.09 8.37 3.02
N SER A 159 -17.14 9.68 3.27
CA SER A 159 -16.75 10.70 2.30
C SER A 159 -15.29 10.55 1.86
N GLU A 160 -14.38 10.28 2.81
CA GLU A 160 -12.96 10.08 2.56
C GLU A 160 -12.72 8.86 1.67
N ALA A 161 -13.46 7.77 1.88
CA ALA A 161 -13.39 6.59 1.03
C ALA A 161 -13.82 6.91 -0.40
N ALA A 162 -14.91 7.68 -0.57
CA ALA A 162 -15.37 8.11 -1.89
C ALA A 162 -14.35 9.00 -2.62
N LEU A 163 -13.67 9.90 -1.88
CA LEU A 163 -12.68 10.83 -2.43
C LEU A 163 -11.37 10.13 -2.80
N VAL A 164 -10.86 9.27 -1.92
CA VAL A 164 -9.50 8.68 -2.03
C VAL A 164 -9.49 7.37 -2.78
N LEU A 165 -10.46 6.50 -2.54
CA LEU A 165 -10.52 5.14 -3.09
C LEU A 165 -11.46 5.05 -4.29
N GLY A 166 -12.59 5.74 -4.23
CA GLY A 166 -13.71 5.50 -5.13
C GLY A 166 -14.39 4.17 -4.81
N SER A 167 -14.69 3.38 -5.85
CA SER A 167 -15.21 2.02 -5.71
C SER A 167 -14.06 1.03 -5.51
N VAL A 168 -14.23 0.09 -4.59
CA VAL A 168 -13.23 -0.95 -4.28
C VAL A 168 -13.79 -2.33 -4.62
N PRO A 169 -13.62 -2.82 -5.84
CA PRO A 169 -14.11 -4.12 -6.26
C PRO A 169 -13.29 -5.27 -5.68
N VAL A 170 -13.88 -6.46 -5.65
CA VAL A 170 -13.22 -7.72 -5.30
C VAL A 170 -12.92 -8.50 -6.59
N ALA A 171 -11.65 -8.70 -6.90
CA ALA A 171 -11.23 -9.60 -7.96
C ALA A 171 -11.37 -11.07 -7.51
N PRO A 172 -11.82 -11.98 -8.38
CA PRO A 172 -12.01 -13.39 -8.02
C PRO A 172 -10.69 -14.05 -7.62
N TYR A 173 -10.79 -15.12 -6.82
CA TYR A 173 -9.63 -15.89 -6.38
C TYR A 173 -8.88 -16.50 -7.56
N VAL A 174 -7.58 -16.32 -7.55
CA VAL A 174 -6.62 -17.02 -8.42
C VAL A 174 -5.43 -17.42 -7.56
N THR A 175 -4.85 -18.59 -7.83
CA THR A 175 -3.65 -19.04 -7.12
C THR A 175 -2.53 -17.99 -7.23
N PRO A 176 -2.05 -17.44 -6.11
CA PRO A 176 -0.99 -16.44 -6.10
C PRO A 176 0.27 -16.89 -6.86
N THR A 177 1.11 -15.95 -7.24
CA THR A 177 2.39 -16.18 -7.97
C THR A 177 2.26 -16.74 -9.39
N THR A 178 1.04 -16.94 -9.91
CA THR A 178 0.82 -17.36 -11.30
C THR A 178 0.58 -16.17 -12.23
N ALA A 179 0.85 -16.33 -13.52
CA ALA A 179 0.54 -15.30 -14.53
C ALA A 179 -0.97 -14.99 -14.62
N ALA A 180 -1.82 -15.96 -14.31
CA ALA A 180 -3.27 -15.80 -14.32
C ALA A 180 -3.76 -14.71 -13.36
N VAL A 181 -3.02 -14.40 -12.30
CA VAL A 181 -3.36 -13.33 -11.34
C VAL A 181 -3.36 -11.98 -12.06
N GLY A 182 -2.32 -11.66 -12.83
CA GLY A 182 -2.24 -10.43 -13.62
C GLY A 182 -3.39 -10.31 -14.61
N GLU A 183 -3.68 -11.36 -15.36
CA GLU A 183 -4.77 -11.37 -16.35
C GLU A 183 -6.15 -11.16 -15.71
N THR A 184 -6.40 -11.83 -14.58
CA THR A 184 -7.66 -11.66 -13.83
C THR A 184 -7.81 -10.24 -13.28
N LEU A 185 -6.70 -9.59 -12.94
CA LEU A 185 -6.70 -8.26 -12.34
C LEU A 185 -6.96 -7.13 -13.34
N ARG A 186 -6.56 -7.26 -14.61
CA ARG A 186 -6.64 -6.22 -15.65
C ARG A 186 -8.00 -5.51 -15.74
N PRO A 187 -9.17 -6.20 -15.79
CA PRO A 187 -10.46 -5.53 -15.90
C PRO A 187 -10.79 -4.63 -14.69
N PHE A 188 -10.24 -4.97 -13.52
CA PHE A 188 -10.49 -4.23 -12.29
C PHE A 188 -9.60 -2.98 -12.20
N VAL A 189 -8.31 -3.09 -12.47
CA VAL A 189 -7.36 -1.96 -12.36
C VAL A 189 -7.60 -0.89 -13.43
N ARG A 190 -8.26 -1.20 -14.54
CA ARG A 190 -8.67 -0.20 -15.54
C ARG A 190 -9.61 0.85 -14.96
N ARG A 191 -10.42 0.50 -13.96
CA ARG A 191 -11.51 1.32 -13.42
C ARG A 191 -11.40 1.65 -11.95
N ALA A 192 -10.49 1.01 -11.22
CA ALA A 192 -10.34 1.17 -9.77
C ALA A 192 -8.89 1.45 -9.37
N ASN A 193 -8.71 2.28 -8.35
CA ASN A 193 -7.40 2.60 -7.78
C ASN A 193 -7.06 1.69 -6.60
N ALA A 194 -8.04 0.96 -6.08
CA ALA A 194 -7.88 -0.06 -5.05
C ALA A 194 -8.71 -1.28 -5.44
N VAL A 195 -8.14 -2.48 -5.30
CA VAL A 195 -8.80 -3.75 -5.64
C VAL A 195 -8.49 -4.75 -4.53
N ILE A 196 -9.51 -5.41 -4.02
CA ILE A 196 -9.36 -6.54 -3.09
C ILE A 196 -9.16 -7.80 -3.92
N LEU A 197 -8.20 -8.62 -3.53
CA LEU A 197 -7.94 -9.93 -4.10
C LEU A 197 -8.60 -10.97 -3.18
N ALA A 198 -9.63 -11.66 -3.68
CA ALA A 198 -10.39 -12.64 -2.87
C ALA A 198 -9.45 -13.66 -2.20
N HIS A 199 -9.62 -13.91 -0.90
CA HIS A 199 -8.81 -14.83 -0.08
C HIS A 199 -7.30 -14.55 -0.07
N HIS A 200 -6.87 -13.30 -0.36
CA HIS A 200 -5.45 -13.00 -0.46
C HIS A 200 -5.10 -11.67 0.24
N GLY A 201 -5.42 -10.55 -0.38
CA GLY A 201 -5.01 -9.25 0.11
C GLY A 201 -5.68 -8.11 -0.64
N ALA A 202 -5.00 -6.98 -0.72
CA ALA A 202 -5.44 -5.82 -1.48
C ALA A 202 -4.30 -5.18 -2.27
N LEU A 203 -4.65 -4.52 -3.36
CA LEU A 203 -3.75 -3.80 -4.24
C LEU A 203 -4.23 -2.36 -4.35
N CYS A 204 -3.32 -1.40 -4.19
CA CYS A 204 -3.57 0.02 -4.39
C CYS A 204 -2.59 0.62 -5.39
N LEU A 205 -3.12 1.37 -6.35
CA LEU A 205 -2.38 2.09 -7.37
C LEU A 205 -2.28 3.57 -6.99
N GLY A 206 -1.21 4.21 -7.43
CA GLY A 206 -1.05 5.66 -7.31
C GLY A 206 -0.18 6.21 -8.42
N ARG A 207 -0.28 7.51 -8.69
CA ARG A 207 0.69 8.21 -9.55
C ARG A 207 2.04 8.32 -8.85
N THR A 208 2.01 8.31 -7.52
CA THR A 208 3.17 8.32 -6.64
C THR A 208 3.10 7.20 -5.60
N LEU A 209 4.23 6.87 -5.00
CA LEU A 209 4.30 5.94 -3.85
C LEU A 209 3.44 6.41 -2.68
N GLU A 210 3.45 7.74 -2.40
CA GLU A 210 2.64 8.34 -1.33
C GLU A 210 1.15 8.12 -1.60
N GLU A 211 0.70 8.33 -2.83
CA GLU A 211 -0.71 8.16 -3.20
C GLU A 211 -1.15 6.69 -3.07
N ALA A 212 -0.34 5.74 -3.57
CA ALA A 212 -0.62 4.31 -3.41
C ALA A 212 -0.66 3.87 -1.94
N TRP A 213 0.28 4.39 -1.14
CA TRP A 213 0.32 4.15 0.31
C TRP A 213 -0.91 4.70 1.02
N ARG A 214 -1.27 5.97 0.77
CA ARG A 214 -2.46 6.60 1.38
C ARG A 214 -3.73 5.82 1.07
N ARG A 215 -3.88 5.33 -0.15
CA ARG A 215 -5.02 4.48 -0.54
C ARG A 215 -5.06 3.19 0.26
N MET A 216 -3.93 2.52 0.46
CA MET A 216 -3.87 1.30 1.28
C MET A 216 -4.24 1.57 2.74
N GLU A 217 -3.74 2.65 3.31
CA GLU A 217 -4.06 3.07 4.67
C GLU A 217 -5.54 3.44 4.81
N THR A 218 -6.10 4.21 3.87
CA THR A 218 -7.51 4.60 3.85
C THR A 218 -8.41 3.38 3.68
N LEU A 219 -8.02 2.40 2.86
CA LEU A 219 -8.76 1.17 2.64
C LEU A 219 -8.94 0.39 3.94
N GLU A 220 -7.86 0.12 4.66
CA GLU A 220 -7.93 -0.61 5.94
C GLU A 220 -8.66 0.19 7.00
N HIS A 221 -8.44 1.51 7.08
CA HIS A 221 -9.18 2.36 8.02
C HIS A 221 -10.68 2.33 7.74
N THR A 222 -11.09 2.43 6.48
CA THR A 222 -12.50 2.33 6.07
C THR A 222 -13.09 0.98 6.44
N ALA A 223 -12.37 -0.11 6.16
CA ALA A 223 -12.78 -1.45 6.52
C ALA A 223 -12.97 -1.60 8.03
N LEU A 224 -12.04 -1.07 8.83
CA LEU A 224 -12.11 -1.08 10.30
C LEU A 224 -13.35 -0.32 10.82
N VAL A 225 -13.66 0.85 10.24
CA VAL A 225 -14.87 1.62 10.60
C VAL A 225 -16.14 0.83 10.26
N ILE A 226 -16.21 0.25 9.06
CA ILE A 226 -17.36 -0.58 8.65
C ILE A 226 -17.54 -1.77 9.57
N TRP A 227 -16.47 -2.49 9.89
CA TRP A 227 -16.53 -3.61 10.82
C TRP A 227 -17.08 -3.19 12.17
N ARG A 228 -16.55 -2.13 12.78
CA ARG A 228 -17.04 -1.59 14.06
C ARG A 228 -18.49 -1.14 13.98
N ALA A 229 -18.86 -0.41 12.92
CA ALA A 229 -20.23 0.05 12.75
C ALA A 229 -21.23 -1.12 12.63
N ARG A 230 -20.86 -2.20 11.92
CA ARG A 230 -21.69 -3.40 11.77
C ARG A 230 -21.92 -4.15 13.08
N THR A 231 -21.01 -4.04 14.06
CA THR A 231 -21.24 -4.60 15.41
C THR A 231 -22.26 -3.79 16.21
N LEU A 232 -22.54 -2.54 15.80
CA LEU A 232 -23.51 -1.65 16.45
C LEU A 232 -24.87 -1.62 15.72
N GLY A 233 -24.92 -2.03 14.46
CA GLY A 233 -26.15 -2.04 13.67
C GLY A 233 -25.92 -2.05 12.15
N THR A 234 -26.92 -1.57 11.42
CA THR A 234 -26.86 -1.45 9.95
C THR A 234 -25.98 -0.28 9.54
N VAL A 235 -25.22 -0.47 8.46
CA VAL A 235 -24.33 0.56 7.89
C VAL A 235 -24.92 1.02 6.56
N PRO A 236 -25.50 2.25 6.51
CA PRO A 236 -26.01 2.79 5.26
C PRO A 236 -24.85 3.23 4.34
N VAL A 237 -25.05 3.06 3.04
CA VAL A 237 -24.14 3.63 2.02
C VAL A 237 -24.47 5.10 1.79
N LEU A 238 -23.52 5.87 1.28
CA LEU A 238 -23.77 7.25 0.87
C LEU A 238 -24.77 7.28 -0.31
N PRO A 239 -25.67 8.27 -0.34
CA PRO A 239 -26.56 8.47 -1.48
C PRO A 239 -25.76 8.65 -2.78
N ALA A 240 -26.20 8.03 -3.87
CA ALA A 240 -25.49 8.05 -5.15
C ALA A 240 -25.18 9.48 -5.65
N ALA A 241 -26.08 10.44 -5.40
CA ALA A 241 -25.88 11.86 -5.73
C ALA A 241 -24.69 12.47 -4.95
N GLU A 242 -24.51 12.11 -3.67
CA GLU A 242 -23.38 12.58 -2.88
C GLU A 242 -22.06 11.91 -3.33
N VAL A 243 -22.09 10.62 -3.65
CA VAL A 243 -20.93 9.93 -4.23
C VAL A 243 -20.48 10.61 -5.53
N ALA A 244 -21.42 10.97 -6.41
CA ALA A 244 -21.12 11.70 -7.65
C ALA A 244 -20.49 13.07 -7.39
N ARG A 245 -21.01 13.82 -6.39
CA ARG A 245 -20.43 15.12 -5.99
C ARG A 245 -19.01 14.98 -5.43
N LEU A 246 -18.77 13.97 -4.59
CA LEU A 246 -17.46 13.69 -4.01
C LEU A 246 -16.45 13.31 -5.08
N ARG A 247 -16.83 12.50 -6.06
CA ARG A 247 -15.98 12.15 -7.21
C ARG A 247 -15.59 13.38 -8.04
N ALA A 248 -16.57 14.23 -8.36
CA ALA A 248 -16.29 15.47 -9.07
C ALA A 248 -15.42 16.45 -8.24
N LEU A 249 -15.52 16.41 -6.92
CA LEU A 249 -14.63 17.16 -6.03
C LEU A 249 -13.22 16.60 -6.06
N ALA A 250 -13.04 15.28 -5.99
CA ALA A 250 -11.73 14.62 -6.07
C ALA A 250 -10.99 14.98 -7.37
N GLU A 251 -11.69 14.97 -8.51
CA GLU A 251 -11.11 15.35 -9.80
C GLU A 251 -10.61 16.82 -9.81
N ARG A 252 -11.30 17.72 -9.11
CA ARG A 252 -10.92 19.15 -9.02
C ARG A 252 -9.78 19.42 -8.05
N LEU A 253 -9.72 18.69 -6.95
CA LEU A 253 -8.69 18.89 -5.93
C LEU A 253 -7.32 18.32 -6.38
N GLY A 254 -7.34 17.41 -7.35
CA GLY A 254 -6.16 16.64 -7.70
C GLY A 254 -5.77 15.68 -6.56
N PRO A 255 -4.65 14.99 -6.70
CA PRO A 255 -4.13 14.10 -5.68
C PRO A 255 -3.45 14.83 -4.54
#